data_708d3752c8c1689f3db66fa2c7132cd6
#
_entry.id   708d3752c8c1689f3db66fa2c7132cd6
#
_cell.length_a   1.000
_cell.length_b   1.000
_cell.length_c   1.000
_cell.angle_alpha   90.00
_cell.angle_beta   90.00
_cell.angle_gamma   90.00
#
_symmetry.space_group_name_H-M   'P 1'
#
loop_
_entity.id
_entity.type
_entity.pdbx_description
1 polymer ?
#
loop_
_entity_poly.entity_id
_entity_poly.type
_entity_poly.pdbx_seq_one_letter_code
_entity_poly.pdbx_strand_id
1 'polypeptide(L)'
;SMSFAQFHYPFENKEKFEQHFPADYIVEYIGQTRGWFYLLHVMATALFDRPAFKNVICHGIVLGSDGQKMSKHLRNYPDVNGVFDKYGSDAMRWFLMSSPILRGGNLIVTAEGIRDTVRQVMLPVWSSYYFFTLYANAANGGAGFDARQLRADEVAGLPEMDRYLLARTRRLVERVEKSLDEFAISDACDAASDFIDVLTNWYIRNTRDRFWKEDANAFNTLYTVLEVFMRVLAPLAPMESESVWRGLTGGESVHLADWPYVADEKTGEATELGRVLVDDPALVDAMEKVREIVSGALSLRKAAQIRVRQPLAKLTVVVEDVDAVKAYDEILKSELNIKDIEFCTMEDAGSQGLKIVHELKVNARAAGPRLGKQVQFAIKASKTGAWHVDAATGAPVVETPNGEVALEAGEYELINRVEEENAAEADASVSAALPTGGFVILDTVLTADLEAEGYARDVIRAVQDARKAADLDIADRIALVLTVPSANVADVERFRDLIAHETLATSFAVKEGAELGVEVAKA
;
A
#
# COMPACT_ATOMS: atom_id res chain seq x y z
N SER A 1 -20.55 -34.51 -10.52
CA SER A 1 -21.83 -35.17 -10.17
C SER A 1 -21.70 -36.66 -9.94
N MET A 2 -20.58 -37.23 -10.30
CA MET A 2 -20.39 -38.68 -10.36
C MET A 2 -19.29 -39.18 -9.42
N SER A 3 -18.88 -38.41 -8.44
CA SER A 3 -17.76 -38.75 -7.56
C SER A 3 -17.90 -40.11 -6.89
N PHE A 4 -19.05 -40.41 -6.28
CA PHE A 4 -19.30 -41.70 -5.67
C PHE A 4 -19.37 -42.85 -6.69
N ALA A 5 -19.90 -42.62 -7.89
CA ALA A 5 -19.92 -43.61 -8.97
C ALA A 5 -18.51 -43.89 -9.51
N GLN A 6 -17.66 -42.85 -9.57
CA GLN A 6 -16.26 -43.00 -9.98
C GLN A 6 -15.45 -43.85 -8.99
N PHE A 7 -15.79 -43.82 -7.71
CA PHE A 7 -15.22 -44.69 -6.70
C PHE A 7 -15.81 -46.09 -6.70
N HIS A 8 -16.86 -46.37 -7.48
CA HIS A 8 -17.67 -47.58 -7.48
C HIS A 8 -18.32 -47.89 -6.12
N TYR A 9 -18.58 -46.82 -5.34
CA TYR A 9 -19.22 -46.94 -4.03
C TYR A 9 -20.65 -47.51 -4.15
N PRO A 10 -21.10 -48.38 -3.25
CA PRO A 10 -20.43 -48.92 -2.07
C PRO A 10 -19.68 -50.24 -2.30
N PHE A 11 -19.56 -50.70 -3.54
CA PHE A 11 -19.05 -52.02 -3.87
C PHE A 11 -17.52 -52.13 -3.84
N GLU A 12 -16.86 -51.04 -4.19
CA GLU A 12 -15.40 -50.89 -4.18
C GLU A 12 -15.00 -49.57 -3.51
N ASN A 13 -13.73 -49.45 -3.04
CA ASN A 13 -13.13 -48.24 -2.53
C ASN A 13 -13.95 -47.49 -1.44
N LYS A 14 -14.74 -48.21 -0.64
CA LYS A 14 -15.65 -47.66 0.36
C LYS A 14 -14.91 -46.76 1.35
N GLU A 15 -13.83 -47.25 1.95
CA GLU A 15 -13.04 -46.53 2.94
C GLU A 15 -12.45 -45.24 2.34
N LYS A 16 -11.89 -45.33 1.14
CA LYS A 16 -11.32 -44.18 0.44
C LYS A 16 -12.39 -43.13 0.15
N PHE A 17 -13.58 -43.51 -0.26
CA PHE A 17 -14.69 -42.60 -0.47
C PHE A 17 -15.12 -41.92 0.84
N GLU A 18 -15.29 -42.70 1.92
CA GLU A 18 -15.74 -42.18 3.22
C GLU A 18 -14.74 -41.19 3.84
N GLN A 19 -13.43 -41.33 3.57
CA GLN A 19 -12.40 -40.39 3.98
C GLN A 19 -12.46 -39.06 3.22
N HIS A 20 -13.01 -39.05 2.00
CA HIS A 20 -13.05 -37.86 1.14
C HIS A 20 -14.47 -37.27 0.98
N PHE A 21 -15.46 -37.84 1.68
CA PHE A 21 -16.83 -37.35 1.62
C PHE A 21 -17.37 -36.95 3.01
N PRO A 22 -17.93 -35.74 3.17
CA PRO A 22 -18.14 -34.69 2.16
C PRO A 22 -16.83 -34.13 1.61
N ALA A 23 -16.84 -33.57 0.39
CA ALA A 23 -15.70 -32.86 -0.18
C ALA A 23 -15.34 -31.64 0.71
N ASP A 24 -14.06 -31.34 0.84
CA ASP A 24 -13.63 -30.24 1.69
C ASP A 24 -14.01 -28.88 1.08
N TYR A 25 -14.02 -28.79 -0.27
CA TYR A 25 -14.20 -27.53 -0.96
C TYR A 25 -14.78 -27.72 -2.36
N ILE A 26 -15.66 -26.79 -2.79
CA ILE A 26 -16.20 -26.71 -4.14
C ILE A 26 -16.31 -25.27 -4.59
N VAL A 27 -15.97 -24.98 -5.86
CA VAL A 27 -16.03 -23.62 -6.42
C VAL A 27 -16.58 -23.63 -7.84
N GLU A 28 -17.51 -22.71 -8.12
CA GLU A 28 -18.03 -22.42 -9.45
C GLU A 28 -18.81 -21.08 -9.44
N TYR A 29 -19.22 -20.63 -10.63
CA TYR A 29 -20.00 -19.40 -10.73
C TYR A 29 -21.44 -19.58 -10.21
N ILE A 30 -22.07 -18.45 -9.88
CA ILE A 30 -23.39 -18.41 -9.21
C ILE A 30 -24.51 -19.19 -9.92
N GLY A 31 -24.41 -19.42 -11.23
CA GLY A 31 -25.38 -20.23 -11.96
C GLY A 31 -25.45 -21.67 -11.51
N GLN A 32 -24.40 -22.21 -10.87
CA GLN A 32 -24.35 -23.59 -10.37
C GLN A 32 -25.15 -23.81 -9.08
N THR A 33 -25.65 -22.75 -8.45
CA THR A 33 -26.62 -22.85 -7.35
C THR A 33 -27.94 -23.50 -7.79
N ARG A 34 -28.25 -23.48 -9.08
CA ARG A 34 -29.37 -24.18 -9.71
C ARG A 34 -28.92 -25.28 -10.70
N GLY A 35 -27.67 -25.67 -10.62
CA GLY A 35 -27.07 -26.70 -11.49
C GLY A 35 -26.27 -27.72 -10.68
N TRP A 36 -24.95 -27.71 -10.85
CA TRP A 36 -24.07 -28.71 -10.26
C TRP A 36 -24.14 -28.77 -8.73
N PHE A 37 -24.07 -27.62 -8.03
CA PHE A 37 -24.14 -27.58 -6.57
C PHE A 37 -25.47 -28.17 -6.07
N TYR A 38 -26.59 -27.77 -6.66
CA TYR A 38 -27.91 -28.25 -6.31
C TYR A 38 -28.05 -29.75 -6.52
N LEU A 39 -27.70 -30.25 -7.71
CA LEU A 39 -27.84 -31.68 -8.04
C LEU A 39 -26.95 -32.54 -7.15
N LEU A 40 -25.71 -32.10 -6.90
CA LEU A 40 -24.78 -32.83 -6.04
C LEU A 40 -25.30 -32.90 -4.60
N HIS A 41 -25.84 -31.79 -4.09
CA HIS A 41 -26.40 -31.71 -2.75
C HIS A 41 -27.66 -32.57 -2.59
N VAL A 42 -28.59 -32.54 -3.56
CA VAL A 42 -29.79 -33.38 -3.56
C VAL A 42 -29.44 -34.88 -3.52
N MET A 43 -28.49 -35.29 -4.36
CA MET A 43 -28.06 -36.71 -4.40
C MET A 43 -27.35 -37.10 -3.10
N ALA A 44 -26.51 -36.25 -2.55
CA ALA A 44 -25.81 -36.54 -1.30
C ALA A 44 -26.78 -36.65 -0.12
N THR A 45 -27.77 -35.77 -0.04
CA THR A 45 -28.80 -35.81 0.99
C THR A 45 -29.64 -37.06 0.89
N ALA A 46 -30.06 -37.45 -0.33
CA ALA A 46 -30.87 -38.63 -0.56
C ALA A 46 -30.13 -39.94 -0.25
N LEU A 47 -28.83 -40.02 -0.52
CA LEU A 47 -28.05 -41.26 -0.37
C LEU A 47 -27.33 -41.37 0.98
N PHE A 48 -26.91 -40.24 1.55
CA PHE A 48 -26.00 -40.22 2.71
C PHE A 48 -26.54 -39.40 3.89
N ASP A 49 -27.69 -38.71 3.75
CA ASP A 49 -28.29 -37.82 4.76
C ASP A 49 -27.34 -36.78 5.30
N ARG A 50 -26.50 -36.24 4.42
CA ARG A 50 -25.51 -35.18 4.74
C ARG A 50 -25.13 -34.38 3.49
N PRO A 51 -24.57 -33.15 3.65
CA PRO A 51 -24.16 -32.34 2.52
C PRO A 51 -23.03 -32.99 1.72
N ALA A 52 -22.94 -32.63 0.44
CA ALA A 52 -21.91 -33.15 -0.46
C ALA A 52 -20.52 -32.48 -0.26
N PHE A 53 -20.50 -31.32 0.34
CA PHE A 53 -19.29 -30.49 0.54
C PHE A 53 -19.38 -29.69 1.85
N LYS A 54 -18.24 -29.41 2.44
CA LYS A 54 -18.10 -28.64 3.68
C LYS A 54 -18.08 -27.13 3.41
N ASN A 55 -17.34 -26.73 2.37
CA ASN A 55 -17.16 -25.32 1.98
C ASN A 55 -17.53 -25.12 0.51
N VAL A 56 -18.14 -23.97 0.21
CA VAL A 56 -18.50 -23.59 -1.15
C VAL A 56 -18.15 -22.15 -1.43
N ILE A 57 -17.43 -21.90 -2.53
CA ILE A 57 -17.20 -20.58 -3.07
C ILE A 57 -18.05 -20.41 -4.32
N CYS A 58 -18.88 -19.37 -4.31
CA CYS A 58 -19.78 -19.06 -5.41
C CYS A 58 -19.35 -17.71 -6.02
N HIS A 59 -18.57 -17.77 -7.09
CA HIS A 59 -18.08 -16.56 -7.73
C HIS A 59 -19.12 -15.93 -8.67
N GLY A 60 -18.96 -14.63 -8.95
CA GLY A 60 -19.80 -13.87 -9.87
C GLY A 60 -19.54 -14.22 -11.35
N ILE A 61 -20.07 -13.39 -12.22
CA ILE A 61 -19.95 -13.59 -13.67
C ILE A 61 -18.76 -12.79 -14.20
N VAL A 62 -17.92 -13.47 -15.00
CA VAL A 62 -16.84 -12.81 -15.74
C VAL A 62 -17.43 -12.21 -17.02
N LEU A 63 -17.22 -10.90 -17.19
CA LEU A 63 -17.71 -10.11 -18.31
C LEU A 63 -16.54 -9.70 -19.20
N GLY A 64 -16.81 -9.59 -20.49
CA GLY A 64 -15.89 -9.00 -21.46
C GLY A 64 -15.76 -7.47 -21.28
N SER A 65 -14.85 -6.87 -22.04
CA SER A 65 -14.62 -5.42 -22.01
C SER A 65 -15.85 -4.58 -22.42
N ASP A 66 -16.82 -5.20 -23.08
CA ASP A 66 -18.12 -4.64 -23.46
C ASP A 66 -19.18 -4.73 -22.34
N GLY A 67 -18.84 -5.30 -21.17
CA GLY A 67 -19.75 -5.52 -20.06
C GLY A 67 -20.74 -6.67 -20.26
N GLN A 68 -20.64 -7.41 -21.37
CA GLN A 68 -21.48 -8.58 -21.64
C GLN A 68 -20.80 -9.85 -21.12
N LYS A 69 -21.61 -10.89 -20.84
CA LYS A 69 -21.06 -12.20 -20.46
C LYS A 69 -20.09 -12.68 -21.54
N MET A 70 -18.90 -13.11 -21.11
CA MET A 70 -17.90 -13.68 -22.02
C MET A 70 -18.46 -14.83 -22.84
N SER A 71 -18.23 -14.79 -24.14
CA SER A 71 -18.73 -15.80 -25.08
C SER A 71 -17.74 -16.01 -26.23
N LYS A 72 -17.51 -17.27 -26.58
CA LYS A 72 -16.69 -17.63 -27.75
C LYS A 72 -17.26 -17.05 -29.05
N HIS A 73 -18.58 -16.88 -29.13
CA HIS A 73 -19.26 -16.29 -30.30
C HIS A 73 -18.97 -14.79 -30.40
N LEU A 74 -19.02 -14.07 -29.29
CA LEU A 74 -18.79 -12.63 -29.25
C LEU A 74 -17.29 -12.25 -29.31
N ARG A 75 -16.39 -13.19 -28.96
CA ARG A 75 -14.93 -12.94 -28.85
C ARG A 75 -14.61 -11.68 -28.06
N ASN A 76 -15.39 -11.40 -27.00
CA ASN A 76 -15.34 -10.20 -26.20
C ASN A 76 -14.41 -10.30 -25.00
N TYR A 77 -13.41 -11.17 -25.08
CA TYR A 77 -12.37 -11.33 -24.05
C TYR A 77 -11.00 -11.47 -24.71
N PRO A 78 -9.92 -11.06 -24.01
CA PRO A 78 -8.58 -11.21 -24.55
C PRO A 78 -8.22 -12.71 -24.68
N ASP A 79 -7.38 -13.02 -25.66
CA ASP A 79 -6.80 -14.36 -25.77
C ASP A 79 -5.94 -14.66 -24.54
N VAL A 80 -6.24 -15.78 -23.85
CA VAL A 80 -5.59 -16.13 -22.57
C VAL A 80 -4.10 -16.37 -22.76
N ASN A 81 -3.69 -17.04 -23.83
CA ASN A 81 -2.27 -17.30 -24.10
C ASN A 81 -1.53 -15.99 -24.39
N GLY A 82 -2.13 -15.11 -25.18
CA GLY A 82 -1.56 -13.77 -25.43
C GLY A 82 -1.44 -12.91 -24.17
N VAL A 83 -2.35 -13.08 -23.21
CA VAL A 83 -2.25 -12.42 -21.88
C VAL A 83 -1.08 -13.02 -21.07
N PHE A 84 -0.94 -14.34 -21.05
CA PHE A 84 0.16 -15.00 -20.33
C PHE A 84 1.51 -14.65 -20.92
N ASP A 85 1.63 -14.65 -22.24
CA ASP A 85 2.87 -14.28 -22.93
C ASP A 85 3.29 -12.83 -22.67
N LYS A 86 2.31 -11.93 -22.51
CA LYS A 86 2.57 -10.50 -22.38
C LYS A 86 2.73 -10.04 -20.93
N TYR A 87 1.94 -10.57 -20.01
CA TYR A 87 1.83 -10.06 -18.63
C TYR A 87 2.21 -11.09 -17.57
N GLY A 88 2.35 -12.36 -17.94
CA GLY A 88 2.56 -13.47 -17.02
C GLY A 88 1.27 -14.03 -16.42
N SER A 89 1.33 -15.27 -15.96
CA SER A 89 0.18 -15.94 -15.33
C SER A 89 -0.15 -15.37 -13.96
N ASP A 90 0.85 -14.94 -13.18
CA ASP A 90 0.65 -14.37 -11.84
C ASP A 90 -0.14 -13.07 -11.87
N ALA A 91 0.09 -12.22 -12.88
CA ALA A 91 -0.69 -10.99 -13.06
C ALA A 91 -2.16 -11.27 -13.32
N MET A 92 -2.46 -12.27 -14.14
CA MET A 92 -3.85 -12.70 -14.40
C MET A 92 -4.48 -13.31 -13.15
N ARG A 93 -3.74 -14.19 -12.45
CA ARG A 93 -4.20 -14.81 -11.19
C ARG A 93 -4.54 -13.73 -10.17
N TRP A 94 -3.62 -12.81 -9.93
CA TRP A 94 -3.81 -11.72 -8.97
C TRP A 94 -5.01 -10.84 -9.33
N PHE A 95 -5.11 -10.42 -10.58
CA PHE A 95 -6.25 -9.63 -11.07
C PHE A 95 -7.60 -10.30 -10.79
N LEU A 96 -7.69 -11.61 -10.96
CA LEU A 96 -8.90 -12.38 -10.65
C LEU A 96 -9.12 -12.49 -9.14
N MET A 97 -8.10 -12.85 -8.37
CA MET A 97 -8.21 -13.14 -6.93
C MET A 97 -8.46 -11.89 -6.09
N SER A 98 -7.87 -10.74 -6.45
CA SER A 98 -8.07 -9.47 -5.75
C SER A 98 -9.38 -8.77 -6.09
N SER A 99 -10.13 -9.29 -7.06
CA SER A 99 -11.37 -8.68 -7.54
C SER A 99 -12.60 -9.08 -6.69
N PRO A 100 -13.71 -8.32 -6.80
CA PRO A 100 -14.96 -8.66 -6.13
C PRO A 100 -15.61 -9.97 -6.60
N ILE A 101 -15.08 -10.61 -7.65
CA ILE A 101 -15.67 -11.80 -8.26
C ILE A 101 -15.80 -12.96 -7.25
N LEU A 102 -14.83 -13.14 -6.38
CA LEU A 102 -14.85 -14.19 -5.36
C LEU A 102 -15.85 -13.93 -4.22
N ARG A 103 -16.43 -12.73 -4.17
CA ARG A 103 -17.52 -12.36 -3.25
C ARG A 103 -18.88 -12.25 -3.94
N GLY A 104 -19.02 -12.91 -5.11
CA GLY A 104 -20.26 -12.92 -5.90
C GLY A 104 -20.49 -11.69 -6.77
N GLY A 105 -19.57 -10.71 -6.78
CA GLY A 105 -19.59 -9.56 -7.69
C GLY A 105 -19.22 -9.96 -9.12
N ASN A 106 -19.63 -9.17 -10.10
CA ASN A 106 -19.20 -9.36 -11.49
C ASN A 106 -17.84 -8.70 -11.73
N LEU A 107 -17.05 -9.28 -12.62
CA LEU A 107 -15.74 -8.75 -13.03
C LEU A 107 -15.69 -8.50 -14.53
N ILE A 108 -15.36 -7.28 -14.92
CA ILE A 108 -15.01 -6.96 -16.31
C ILE A 108 -13.51 -7.18 -16.50
N VAL A 109 -13.15 -8.13 -17.35
CA VAL A 109 -11.73 -8.44 -17.63
C VAL A 109 -11.23 -7.54 -18.75
N THR A 110 -10.19 -6.76 -18.43
CA THR A 110 -9.52 -5.88 -19.38
C THR A 110 -8.01 -6.12 -19.36
N ALA A 111 -7.36 -5.96 -20.50
CA ALA A 111 -5.90 -6.02 -20.58
C ALA A 111 -5.24 -4.90 -19.76
N GLU A 112 -5.92 -3.78 -19.59
CA GLU A 112 -5.47 -2.65 -18.78
C GLU A 112 -5.43 -3.00 -17.29
N GLY A 113 -6.49 -3.59 -16.74
CA GLY A 113 -6.52 -4.03 -15.34
C GLY A 113 -5.43 -5.06 -15.02
N ILE A 114 -5.17 -6.00 -15.94
CA ILE A 114 -4.09 -6.98 -15.78
C ILE A 114 -2.72 -6.30 -15.83
N ARG A 115 -2.51 -5.36 -16.75
CA ARG A 115 -1.28 -4.55 -16.83
C ARG A 115 -1.05 -3.74 -15.55
N ASP A 116 -2.11 -3.17 -14.98
CA ASP A 116 -2.02 -2.39 -13.75
C ASP A 116 -1.61 -3.27 -12.57
N THR A 117 -2.03 -4.55 -12.53
CA THR A 117 -1.54 -5.53 -11.55
C THR A 117 -0.04 -5.75 -11.67
N VAL A 118 0.50 -5.89 -12.89
CA VAL A 118 1.95 -6.01 -13.08
C VAL A 118 2.66 -4.81 -12.45
N ARG A 119 2.17 -3.60 -12.71
CA ARG A 119 2.79 -2.36 -12.24
C ARG A 119 2.67 -2.16 -10.74
N GLN A 120 1.55 -2.54 -10.15
CA GLN A 120 1.25 -2.26 -8.74
C GLN A 120 1.70 -3.36 -7.79
N VAL A 121 1.87 -4.58 -8.27
CA VAL A 121 2.20 -5.74 -7.44
C VAL A 121 3.48 -6.42 -7.90
N MET A 122 3.53 -6.96 -9.11
CA MET A 122 4.65 -7.79 -9.57
C MET A 122 5.97 -6.98 -9.64
N LEU A 123 5.96 -5.85 -10.32
CA LEU A 123 7.16 -5.00 -10.43
C LEU A 123 7.69 -4.49 -9.07
N PRO A 124 6.88 -4.05 -8.11
CA PRO A 124 7.37 -3.70 -6.79
C PRO A 124 8.01 -4.86 -6.03
N VAL A 125 7.44 -6.06 -6.09
CA VAL A 125 8.02 -7.27 -5.47
C VAL A 125 9.39 -7.56 -6.10
N TRP A 126 9.44 -7.64 -7.42
CA TRP A 126 10.69 -7.86 -8.15
C TRP A 126 11.72 -6.76 -7.87
N SER A 127 11.30 -5.50 -7.83
CA SER A 127 12.19 -4.37 -7.56
C SER A 127 12.78 -4.40 -6.16
N SER A 128 12.05 -4.90 -5.16
CA SER A 128 12.55 -5.09 -3.80
C SER A 128 13.65 -6.14 -3.74
N TYR A 129 13.47 -7.26 -4.45
CA TYR A 129 14.48 -8.30 -4.60
C TYR A 129 15.69 -7.78 -5.38
N TYR A 130 15.47 -7.10 -6.50
CA TYR A 130 16.55 -6.50 -7.30
C TYR A 130 17.35 -5.48 -6.50
N PHE A 131 16.68 -4.62 -5.72
CA PHE A 131 17.34 -3.68 -4.81
C PHE A 131 18.24 -4.42 -3.83
N PHE A 132 17.70 -5.43 -3.16
CA PHE A 132 18.47 -6.23 -2.21
C PHE A 132 19.72 -6.85 -2.86
N THR A 133 19.54 -7.55 -3.96
CA THR A 133 20.65 -8.24 -4.65
C THR A 133 21.69 -7.27 -5.20
N LEU A 134 21.26 -6.10 -5.71
CA LEU A 134 22.18 -5.08 -6.21
C LEU A 134 23.14 -4.61 -5.12
N TYR A 135 22.61 -4.24 -3.95
CA TYR A 135 23.43 -3.74 -2.85
C TYR A 135 24.20 -4.86 -2.15
N ALA A 136 23.59 -6.03 -1.95
CA ALA A 136 24.26 -7.17 -1.33
C ALA A 136 25.47 -7.64 -2.16
N ASN A 137 25.33 -7.72 -3.50
CA ASN A 137 26.43 -8.13 -4.38
C ASN A 137 27.53 -7.07 -4.51
N ALA A 138 27.19 -5.78 -4.41
CA ALA A 138 28.15 -4.69 -4.48
C ALA A 138 28.92 -4.47 -3.18
N ALA A 139 28.42 -4.94 -2.06
CA ALA A 139 29.03 -4.75 -0.74
C ALA A 139 30.43 -5.36 -0.63
N ASN A 140 31.20 -4.91 0.36
CA ASN A 140 32.57 -5.35 0.62
C ASN A 140 33.51 -5.21 -0.61
N GLY A 141 33.33 -4.13 -1.36
CA GLY A 141 34.10 -3.87 -2.56
C GLY A 141 33.85 -4.87 -3.71
N GLY A 142 32.64 -5.44 -3.77
CA GLY A 142 32.22 -6.43 -4.75
C GLY A 142 32.43 -7.89 -4.34
N ALA A 143 32.88 -8.14 -3.10
CA ALA A 143 32.99 -9.50 -2.56
C ALA A 143 31.61 -10.06 -2.13
N GLY A 144 30.62 -9.17 -1.97
CA GLY A 144 29.27 -9.49 -1.56
C GLY A 144 29.06 -9.48 -0.05
N PHE A 145 27.81 -9.40 0.36
CA PHE A 145 27.35 -9.55 1.74
C PHE A 145 26.55 -10.85 1.87
N ASP A 146 26.98 -11.73 2.76
CA ASP A 146 26.30 -13.00 3.06
C ASP A 146 25.17 -12.76 4.07
N ALA A 147 24.01 -12.36 3.56
CA ALA A 147 22.84 -12.09 4.38
C ALA A 147 22.20 -13.40 4.86
N ARG A 148 21.65 -13.37 6.06
CA ARG A 148 20.97 -14.49 6.70
C ARG A 148 19.70 -14.08 7.41
N GLN A 149 18.89 -15.03 7.78
CA GLN A 149 17.76 -14.78 8.67
C GLN A 149 18.26 -14.25 10.03
N LEU A 150 17.53 -13.27 10.56
CA LEU A 150 17.73 -12.77 11.92
C LEU A 150 17.43 -13.85 12.96
N ARG A 151 18.11 -13.78 14.08
CA ARG A 151 17.83 -14.59 15.26
C ARG A 151 17.02 -13.77 16.27
N ALA A 152 16.28 -14.45 17.13
CA ALA A 152 15.43 -13.81 18.15
C ALA A 152 16.20 -12.88 19.10
N ASP A 153 17.44 -13.25 19.46
CA ASP A 153 18.30 -12.47 20.36
C ASP A 153 18.84 -11.16 19.74
N GLU A 154 18.74 -11.01 18.42
CA GLU A 154 19.21 -9.82 17.70
C GLU A 154 18.12 -8.72 17.61
N VAL A 155 16.84 -9.09 17.68
CA VAL A 155 15.71 -8.20 17.38
C VAL A 155 15.65 -6.97 18.28
N ALA A 156 15.90 -7.14 19.57
CA ALA A 156 15.84 -6.04 20.54
C ALA A 156 16.89 -4.94 20.28
N GLY A 157 17.99 -5.28 19.61
CA GLY A 157 19.06 -4.33 19.26
C GLY A 157 18.88 -3.66 17.90
N LEU A 158 17.83 -3.99 17.14
CA LEU A 158 17.59 -3.42 15.83
C LEU A 158 17.05 -1.98 15.91
N PRO A 159 17.35 -1.14 14.91
CA PRO A 159 16.68 0.14 14.73
C PRO A 159 15.15 0.00 14.64
N GLU A 160 14.43 1.04 15.02
CA GLU A 160 12.95 1.03 15.04
C GLU A 160 12.32 0.69 13.68
N MET A 161 12.89 1.20 12.60
CA MET A 161 12.38 0.92 11.25
C MET A 161 12.48 -0.57 10.89
N ASP A 162 13.53 -1.25 11.35
CA ASP A 162 13.68 -2.71 11.17
C ASP A 162 12.66 -3.47 12.01
N ARG A 163 12.50 -3.09 13.29
CA ARG A 163 11.48 -3.69 14.19
C ARG A 163 10.07 -3.47 13.68
N TYR A 164 9.79 -2.27 13.15
CA TYR A 164 8.51 -1.97 12.50
C TYR A 164 8.25 -2.91 11.31
N LEU A 165 9.22 -3.09 10.41
CA LEU A 165 9.05 -3.98 9.26
C LEU A 165 8.83 -5.43 9.69
N LEU A 166 9.55 -5.92 10.71
CA LEU A 166 9.35 -7.27 11.26
C LEU A 166 7.95 -7.44 11.87
N ALA A 167 7.47 -6.45 12.63
CA ALA A 167 6.11 -6.47 13.18
C ALA A 167 5.03 -6.43 12.09
N ARG A 168 5.24 -5.64 11.03
CA ARG A 168 4.35 -5.63 9.85
C ARG A 168 4.36 -6.96 9.10
N THR A 169 5.52 -7.61 9.02
CA THR A 169 5.64 -8.95 8.42
C THR A 169 4.87 -9.99 9.24
N ARG A 170 4.92 -9.92 10.57
CA ARG A 170 4.09 -10.75 11.43
C ARG A 170 2.60 -10.58 11.13
N ARG A 171 2.12 -9.33 11.14
CA ARG A 171 0.71 -9.02 10.83
C ARG A 171 0.29 -9.50 9.45
N LEU A 172 1.20 -9.45 8.47
CA LEU A 172 0.96 -10.01 7.13
C LEU A 172 0.75 -11.52 7.20
N VAL A 173 1.68 -12.26 7.85
CA VAL A 173 1.58 -13.73 7.97
C VAL A 173 0.26 -14.13 8.61
N GLU A 174 -0.08 -13.56 9.77
CA GLU A 174 -1.29 -13.86 10.51
C GLU A 174 -2.58 -13.50 9.73
N ARG A 175 -2.59 -12.34 9.07
CA ARG A 175 -3.75 -11.90 8.30
C ARG A 175 -3.97 -12.74 7.05
N VAL A 176 -2.91 -13.08 6.31
CA VAL A 176 -3.02 -13.91 5.11
C VAL A 176 -3.40 -15.34 5.47
N GLU A 177 -2.79 -15.94 6.51
CA GLU A 177 -3.16 -17.25 7.03
C GLU A 177 -4.65 -17.32 7.34
N LYS A 178 -5.13 -16.43 8.20
CA LYS A 178 -6.56 -16.33 8.53
C LYS A 178 -7.45 -16.16 7.30
N SER A 179 -7.06 -15.27 6.37
CA SER A 179 -7.85 -15.01 5.17
C SER A 179 -7.94 -16.22 4.26
N LEU A 180 -6.86 -17.00 4.12
CA LEU A 180 -6.85 -18.21 3.31
C LEU A 180 -7.66 -19.34 3.97
N ASP A 181 -7.57 -19.49 5.30
CA ASP A 181 -8.36 -20.47 6.05
C ASP A 181 -9.86 -20.19 5.98
N GLU A 182 -10.24 -18.93 5.93
CA GLU A 182 -11.62 -18.47 5.76
C GLU A 182 -12.07 -18.42 4.28
N PHE A 183 -11.23 -18.80 3.33
CA PHE A 183 -11.44 -18.64 1.87
C PHE A 183 -11.67 -17.20 1.42
N ALA A 184 -11.24 -16.22 2.20
CA ALA A 184 -11.31 -14.78 1.90
C ALA A 184 -10.10 -14.36 1.05
N ILE A 185 -9.93 -14.93 -0.13
CA ILE A 185 -8.73 -14.80 -0.97
C ILE A 185 -8.47 -13.34 -1.37
N SER A 186 -9.51 -12.55 -1.63
CA SER A 186 -9.34 -11.12 -1.92
C SER A 186 -8.73 -10.36 -0.75
N ASP A 187 -9.06 -10.71 0.50
CA ASP A 187 -8.50 -10.08 1.69
C ASP A 187 -7.02 -10.44 1.88
N ALA A 188 -6.63 -11.66 1.50
CA ALA A 188 -5.22 -12.05 1.45
C ALA A 188 -4.43 -11.23 0.42
N CYS A 189 -5.00 -11.00 -0.77
CA CYS A 189 -4.41 -10.13 -1.79
C CYS A 189 -4.29 -8.67 -1.30
N ASP A 190 -5.32 -8.15 -0.64
CA ASP A 190 -5.31 -6.80 -0.07
C ASP A 190 -4.22 -6.67 1.00
N ALA A 191 -4.10 -7.65 1.91
CA ALA A 191 -3.05 -7.67 2.93
C ALA A 191 -1.64 -7.67 2.33
N ALA A 192 -1.42 -8.46 1.28
CA ALA A 192 -0.13 -8.48 0.58
C ALA A 192 0.15 -7.19 -0.19
N SER A 193 -0.87 -6.56 -0.81
CA SER A 193 -0.74 -5.26 -1.48
C SER A 193 -0.36 -4.15 -0.50
N ASP A 194 -1.02 -4.09 0.66
CA ASP A 194 -0.69 -3.15 1.74
C ASP A 194 0.75 -3.34 2.21
N PHE A 195 1.19 -4.60 2.34
CA PHE A 195 2.55 -4.90 2.76
C PHE A 195 3.60 -4.54 1.70
N ILE A 196 3.31 -4.72 0.42
CA ILE A 196 4.19 -4.29 -0.69
C ILE A 196 4.45 -2.78 -0.60
N ASP A 197 3.42 -1.97 -0.30
CA ASP A 197 3.58 -0.53 -0.11
C ASP A 197 4.48 -0.21 1.09
N VAL A 198 4.27 -0.88 2.22
CA VAL A 198 5.14 -0.75 3.40
C VAL A 198 6.59 -1.10 3.07
N LEU A 199 6.81 -2.20 2.38
CA LEU A 199 8.15 -2.68 2.05
C LEU A 199 8.88 -1.73 1.09
N THR A 200 8.21 -1.31 0.00
CA THR A 200 8.83 -0.57 -1.09
C THR A 200 8.86 0.93 -0.86
N ASN A 201 7.69 1.51 -0.63
CA ASN A 201 7.50 2.95 -0.55
C ASN A 201 7.84 3.53 0.81
N TRP A 202 7.90 2.69 1.84
CA TRP A 202 8.24 3.13 3.18
C TRP A 202 9.59 2.61 3.65
N TYR A 203 9.75 1.31 3.88
CA TYR A 203 10.98 0.76 4.44
C TYR A 203 12.20 0.96 3.54
N ILE A 204 12.18 0.42 2.32
CA ILE A 204 13.33 0.51 1.39
C ILE A 204 13.68 1.96 1.10
N ARG A 205 12.67 2.82 0.90
CA ARG A 205 12.90 4.23 0.63
C ARG A 205 13.59 4.94 1.79
N ASN A 206 13.13 4.75 3.03
CA ASN A 206 13.65 5.43 4.21
C ASN A 206 14.95 4.83 4.76
N THR A 207 15.30 3.61 4.34
CA THR A 207 16.51 2.92 4.81
C THR A 207 17.59 2.78 3.75
N ARG A 208 17.37 3.33 2.55
CA ARG A 208 18.27 3.18 1.39
C ARG A 208 19.73 3.52 1.71
N ASP A 209 19.98 4.59 2.44
CA ASP A 209 21.32 5.03 2.82
C ASP A 209 22.05 4.02 3.70
N ARG A 210 21.34 3.20 4.46
CA ARG A 210 21.92 2.13 5.29
C ARG A 210 22.48 1.02 4.43
N PHE A 211 21.80 0.65 3.34
CA PHE A 211 22.31 -0.32 2.37
C PHE A 211 23.57 0.20 1.67
N TRP A 212 23.59 1.49 1.34
CA TRP A 212 24.78 2.14 0.81
C TRP A 212 25.96 2.13 1.78
N LYS A 213 25.68 2.23 3.09
CA LYS A 213 26.69 2.16 4.17
C LYS A 213 27.01 0.73 4.60
N GLU A 214 26.51 -0.26 3.89
CA GLU A 214 26.72 -1.68 4.16
C GLU A 214 26.30 -2.12 5.57
N ASP A 215 25.17 -1.56 6.08
CA ASP A 215 24.63 -1.89 7.40
C ASP A 215 24.10 -3.33 7.43
N ALA A 216 24.78 -4.19 8.19
CA ALA A 216 24.44 -5.61 8.32
C ALA A 216 23.00 -5.85 8.85
N ASN A 217 22.50 -4.98 9.73
CA ASN A 217 21.13 -5.10 10.23
C ASN A 217 20.12 -4.86 9.12
N ALA A 218 20.35 -3.86 8.26
CA ALA A 218 19.47 -3.60 7.13
C ALA A 218 19.44 -4.77 6.14
N PHE A 219 20.59 -5.35 5.80
CA PHE A 219 20.66 -6.52 4.93
C PHE A 219 19.95 -7.74 5.53
N ASN A 220 20.24 -8.09 6.77
CA ASN A 220 19.66 -9.27 7.41
C ASN A 220 18.15 -9.10 7.64
N THR A 221 17.69 -7.89 7.98
CA THR A 221 16.26 -7.58 8.11
C THR A 221 15.55 -7.76 6.77
N LEU A 222 16.05 -7.15 5.70
CA LEU A 222 15.41 -7.24 4.39
C LEU A 222 15.45 -8.67 3.83
N TYR A 223 16.55 -9.41 4.03
CA TYR A 223 16.64 -10.82 3.68
C TYR A 223 15.57 -11.65 4.40
N THR A 224 15.47 -11.51 5.73
CA THR A 224 14.47 -12.23 6.55
C THR A 224 13.06 -11.95 6.06
N VAL A 225 12.75 -10.68 5.81
CA VAL A 225 11.43 -10.26 5.38
C VAL A 225 11.09 -10.76 3.97
N LEU A 226 12.03 -10.65 3.03
CA LEU A 226 11.81 -11.15 1.66
C LEU A 226 11.62 -12.66 1.64
N GLU A 227 12.41 -13.41 2.42
CA GLU A 227 12.29 -14.87 2.51
C GLU A 227 10.90 -15.27 3.02
N VAL A 228 10.45 -14.67 4.14
CA VAL A 228 9.12 -14.91 4.70
C VAL A 228 8.01 -14.47 3.74
N PHE A 229 8.15 -13.29 3.14
CA PHE A 229 7.16 -12.76 2.22
C PHE A 229 6.96 -13.63 0.99
N MET A 230 8.02 -14.22 0.45
CA MET A 230 7.90 -15.13 -0.69
C MET A 230 7.12 -16.39 -0.33
N ARG A 231 7.28 -16.94 0.88
CA ARG A 231 6.45 -18.06 1.35
C ARG A 231 4.98 -17.69 1.48
N VAL A 232 4.70 -16.50 2.03
CA VAL A 232 3.32 -15.98 2.13
C VAL A 232 2.71 -15.72 0.74
N LEU A 233 3.51 -15.21 -0.20
CA LEU A 233 3.07 -14.87 -1.54
C LEU A 233 2.89 -16.09 -2.46
N ALA A 234 3.54 -17.20 -2.16
CA ALA A 234 3.58 -18.40 -3.01
C ALA A 234 2.21 -18.91 -3.46
N PRO A 235 1.16 -19.02 -2.63
CA PRO A 235 -0.16 -19.44 -3.08
C PRO A 235 -0.86 -18.38 -3.96
N LEU A 236 -0.47 -17.11 -3.91
CA LEU A 236 -1.10 -16.02 -4.64
C LEU A 236 -0.40 -15.72 -5.97
N ALA A 237 0.93 -15.62 -5.96
CA ALA A 237 1.79 -15.35 -7.13
C ALA A 237 2.92 -16.39 -7.21
N PRO A 238 2.59 -17.64 -7.61
CA PRO A 238 3.50 -18.78 -7.50
C PRO A 238 4.76 -18.70 -8.34
N MET A 239 4.73 -18.07 -9.51
CA MET A 239 5.88 -18.04 -10.40
C MET A 239 6.91 -17.00 -9.97
N GLU A 240 6.46 -15.83 -9.57
CA GLU A 240 7.31 -14.76 -9.09
C GLU A 240 7.94 -15.11 -7.74
N SER A 241 7.14 -15.60 -6.80
CA SER A 241 7.63 -16.04 -5.49
C SER A 241 8.67 -17.14 -5.59
N GLU A 242 8.48 -18.12 -6.50
CA GLU A 242 9.46 -19.17 -6.78
C GLU A 242 10.77 -18.58 -7.29
N SER A 243 10.70 -17.69 -8.28
CA SER A 243 11.89 -17.09 -8.90
C SER A 243 12.70 -16.27 -7.89
N VAL A 244 12.02 -15.45 -7.09
CA VAL A 244 12.66 -14.62 -6.05
C VAL A 244 13.24 -15.49 -4.93
N TRP A 245 12.45 -16.42 -4.41
CA TRP A 245 12.85 -17.25 -3.26
C TRP A 245 14.06 -18.14 -3.59
N ARG A 246 14.06 -18.76 -4.76
CA ARG A 246 15.22 -19.56 -5.22
C ARG A 246 16.46 -18.70 -5.40
N GLY A 247 16.32 -17.52 -6.00
CA GLY A 247 17.44 -16.59 -6.16
C GLY A 247 17.98 -16.06 -4.85
N LEU A 248 17.10 -15.90 -3.84
CA LEU A 248 17.46 -15.40 -2.51
C LEU A 248 18.13 -16.48 -1.63
N THR A 249 17.58 -17.69 -1.62
CA THR A 249 17.93 -18.75 -0.67
C THR A 249 18.81 -19.85 -1.26
N GLY A 250 18.79 -20.03 -2.58
CA GLY A 250 19.38 -21.19 -3.25
C GLY A 250 18.62 -22.50 -2.99
N GLY A 251 17.44 -22.45 -2.34
CA GLY A 251 16.62 -23.62 -2.05
C GLY A 251 15.99 -24.26 -3.29
N GLU A 252 15.43 -25.44 -3.13
CA GLU A 252 14.86 -26.23 -4.23
C GLU A 252 13.60 -25.56 -4.80
N SER A 253 12.62 -25.24 -3.94
CA SER A 253 11.38 -24.60 -4.32
C SER A 253 10.68 -23.99 -3.10
N VAL A 254 10.11 -22.78 -3.26
CA VAL A 254 9.26 -22.15 -2.24
C VAL A 254 8.01 -22.99 -1.95
N HIS A 255 7.52 -23.72 -2.94
CA HIS A 255 6.34 -24.56 -2.84
C HIS A 255 6.56 -25.86 -2.05
N LEU A 256 7.81 -26.18 -1.71
CA LEU A 256 8.19 -27.27 -0.81
C LEU A 256 8.55 -26.76 0.60
N ALA A 257 8.61 -25.43 0.78
CA ALA A 257 8.85 -24.82 2.08
C ALA A 257 7.54 -24.79 2.91
N ASP A 258 7.69 -24.91 4.23
CA ASP A 258 6.55 -24.81 5.14
C ASP A 258 6.00 -23.38 5.19
N TRP A 259 4.71 -23.25 5.53
CA TRP A 259 4.13 -21.95 5.85
C TRP A 259 4.93 -21.29 6.99
N PRO A 260 5.16 -19.95 6.94
CA PRO A 260 5.99 -19.27 7.94
C PRO A 260 5.21 -19.00 9.24
N TYR A 261 4.77 -20.04 9.92
CA TYR A 261 4.01 -19.94 11.16
C TYR A 261 4.76 -19.14 12.24
N VAL A 262 4.09 -18.17 12.82
CA VAL A 262 4.62 -17.37 13.94
C VAL A 262 4.30 -17.99 15.30
N ALA A 263 3.32 -18.87 15.37
CA ALA A 263 2.98 -19.67 16.54
C ALA A 263 2.73 -21.13 16.14
N ASP A 264 3.01 -22.03 17.03
CA ASP A 264 2.66 -23.45 16.87
C ASP A 264 1.14 -23.64 17.00
N GLU A 265 0.53 -24.26 16.02
CA GLU A 265 -0.93 -24.43 15.95
C GLU A 265 -1.53 -25.20 17.14
N LYS A 266 -0.76 -26.09 17.75
CA LYS A 266 -1.25 -26.98 18.82
C LYS A 266 -1.02 -26.38 20.20
N THR A 267 0.12 -25.71 20.39
CA THR A 267 0.53 -25.19 21.71
C THR A 267 0.25 -23.71 21.86
N GLY A 268 0.14 -22.96 20.76
CA GLY A 268 0.05 -21.51 20.74
C GLY A 268 1.37 -20.80 21.11
N GLU A 269 2.45 -21.57 21.33
CA GLU A 269 3.75 -20.98 21.65
C GLU A 269 4.41 -20.37 20.41
N ALA A 270 5.15 -19.27 20.62
CA ALA A 270 5.87 -18.63 19.53
C ALA A 270 6.93 -19.57 18.93
N THR A 271 6.92 -19.73 17.62
CA THR A 271 7.98 -20.43 16.87
C THR A 271 9.29 -19.62 16.93
N GLU A 272 10.39 -20.17 16.42
CA GLU A 272 11.63 -19.39 16.27
C GLU A 272 11.39 -18.15 15.41
N LEU A 273 10.68 -18.31 14.29
CA LEU A 273 10.28 -17.19 13.44
C LEU A 273 9.37 -16.20 14.19
N GLY A 274 8.41 -16.68 14.98
CA GLY A 274 7.53 -15.84 15.78
C GLY A 274 8.27 -15.03 16.86
N ARG A 275 9.44 -15.48 17.29
CA ARG A 275 10.33 -14.72 18.17
C ARG A 275 11.18 -13.68 17.44
N VAL A 276 11.39 -13.85 16.15
CA VAL A 276 12.01 -12.85 15.26
C VAL A 276 10.99 -11.80 14.82
N LEU A 277 9.81 -12.26 14.40
CA LEU A 277 8.69 -11.38 13.98
C LEU A 277 7.89 -10.95 15.22
N VAL A 278 8.50 -10.16 16.08
CA VAL A 278 7.87 -9.70 17.34
C VAL A 278 6.72 -8.76 17.03
N ASP A 279 5.55 -8.98 17.66
CA ASP A 279 4.46 -8.01 17.61
C ASP A 279 4.81 -6.80 18.49
N ASP A 280 4.70 -5.61 17.91
CA ASP A 280 4.89 -4.33 18.59
C ASP A 280 3.75 -3.38 18.18
N PRO A 281 2.56 -3.53 18.77
CA PRO A 281 1.39 -2.74 18.41
C PRO A 281 1.62 -1.24 18.53
N ALA A 282 2.30 -0.79 19.60
CA ALA A 282 2.54 0.63 19.84
C ALA A 282 3.42 1.24 18.73
N LEU A 283 4.52 0.56 18.36
CA LEU A 283 5.39 0.99 17.27
C LEU A 283 4.66 0.99 15.92
N VAL A 284 3.88 -0.06 15.65
CA VAL A 284 3.14 -0.13 14.38
C VAL A 284 2.09 0.97 14.30
N ASP A 285 1.31 1.20 15.35
CA ASP A 285 0.25 2.21 15.35
C ASP A 285 0.82 3.63 15.22
N ALA A 286 1.94 3.93 15.90
CA ALA A 286 2.65 5.20 15.76
C ALA A 286 3.16 5.40 14.31
N MET A 287 3.81 4.40 13.74
CA MET A 287 4.35 4.48 12.37
C MET A 287 3.24 4.54 11.30
N GLU A 288 2.13 3.83 11.49
CA GLU A 288 0.97 3.95 10.59
C GLU A 288 0.39 5.37 10.65
N LYS A 289 0.34 5.99 11.83
CA LYS A 289 -0.07 7.40 11.97
C LYS A 289 0.89 8.34 11.24
N VAL A 290 2.19 8.12 11.32
CA VAL A 290 3.20 8.87 10.56
C VAL A 290 2.97 8.72 9.05
N ARG A 291 2.74 7.51 8.55
CA ARG A 291 2.43 7.26 7.14
C ARG A 291 1.13 7.94 6.69
N GLU A 292 0.13 7.94 7.55
CA GLU A 292 -1.14 8.63 7.31
C GLU A 292 -0.93 10.15 7.18
N ILE A 293 -0.12 10.76 8.06
CA ILE A 293 0.26 12.18 7.99
C ILE A 293 0.98 12.47 6.67
N VAL A 294 1.96 11.64 6.29
CA VAL A 294 2.68 11.77 5.01
C VAL A 294 1.71 11.71 3.83
N SER A 295 0.81 10.75 3.81
CA SER A 295 -0.19 10.59 2.74
C SER A 295 -1.12 11.81 2.65
N GLY A 296 -1.62 12.29 3.79
CA GLY A 296 -2.47 13.48 3.88
C GLY A 296 -1.76 14.73 3.35
N ALA A 297 -0.55 14.99 3.81
CA ALA A 297 0.24 16.15 3.38
C ALA A 297 0.63 16.09 1.89
N LEU A 298 0.99 14.90 1.36
CA LEU A 298 1.26 14.72 -0.07
C LEU A 298 0.00 14.92 -0.93
N SER A 299 -1.17 14.52 -0.43
CA SER A 299 -2.45 14.79 -1.08
C SER A 299 -2.73 16.29 -1.17
N LEU A 300 -2.45 17.05 -0.10
CA LEU A 300 -2.56 18.51 -0.08
C LEU A 300 -1.61 19.17 -1.08
N ARG A 301 -0.33 18.74 -1.11
CA ARG A 301 0.64 19.23 -2.12
C ARG A 301 0.12 19.00 -3.54
N LYS A 302 -0.43 17.81 -3.82
CA LYS A 302 -0.99 17.46 -5.13
C LYS A 302 -2.18 18.35 -5.49
N ALA A 303 -3.08 18.58 -4.54
CA ALA A 303 -4.23 19.47 -4.75
C ALA A 303 -3.81 20.92 -5.01
N ALA A 304 -2.79 21.42 -4.29
CA ALA A 304 -2.19 22.73 -4.50
C ALA A 304 -1.24 22.81 -5.71
N GLN A 305 -1.03 21.70 -6.45
CA GLN A 305 -0.10 21.58 -7.58
C GLN A 305 1.37 21.89 -7.23
N ILE A 306 1.76 21.70 -5.98
CA ILE A 306 3.12 21.91 -5.48
C ILE A 306 3.88 20.59 -5.53
N ARG A 307 4.99 20.55 -6.27
CA ARG A 307 5.84 19.36 -6.36
C ARG A 307 6.49 19.05 -5.02
N VAL A 308 6.72 17.77 -4.69
CA VAL A 308 7.38 17.37 -3.44
C VAL A 308 8.81 17.94 -3.34
N ARG A 309 9.49 18.10 -4.47
CA ARG A 309 10.82 18.72 -4.52
C ARG A 309 10.86 20.20 -4.14
N GLN A 310 9.73 20.90 -4.23
CA GLN A 310 9.62 22.26 -3.75
C GLN A 310 9.53 22.24 -2.22
N PRO A 311 10.53 22.73 -1.47
CA PRO A 311 10.43 22.78 -0.02
C PRO A 311 9.35 23.76 0.41
N LEU A 312 8.69 23.46 1.52
CA LEU A 312 7.69 24.33 2.15
C LEU A 312 8.14 24.68 3.57
N ALA A 313 7.63 25.80 4.07
CA ALA A 313 8.06 26.33 5.36
C ALA A 313 7.56 25.46 6.52
N LYS A 314 6.26 25.14 6.55
CA LYS A 314 5.64 24.59 7.75
C LYS A 314 4.53 23.57 7.45
N LEU A 315 4.45 22.55 8.30
CA LEU A 315 3.31 21.66 8.44
C LEU A 315 2.83 21.71 9.89
N THR A 316 1.53 21.87 10.14
CA THR A 316 0.95 21.67 11.46
C THR A 316 0.25 20.32 11.47
N VAL A 317 0.61 19.49 12.44
CA VAL A 317 0.06 18.15 12.66
C VAL A 317 -0.76 18.19 13.94
N VAL A 318 -2.06 17.95 13.82
CA VAL A 318 -2.98 17.91 14.95
C VAL A 318 -3.43 16.48 15.18
N VAL A 319 -3.01 15.88 16.29
CA VAL A 319 -3.26 14.48 16.64
C VAL A 319 -3.52 14.35 18.13
N GLU A 320 -4.11 13.24 18.54
CA GLU A 320 -4.41 12.98 19.96
C GLU A 320 -3.13 12.68 20.75
N ASP A 321 -2.29 11.78 20.24
CA ASP A 321 -1.00 11.40 20.84
C ASP A 321 0.16 12.08 20.08
N VAL A 322 0.50 13.28 20.54
CA VAL A 322 1.58 14.09 19.97
C VAL A 322 2.94 13.40 20.17
N ASP A 323 3.19 12.82 21.33
CA ASP A 323 4.52 12.26 21.68
C ASP A 323 4.85 11.05 20.81
N ALA A 324 3.86 10.19 20.53
CA ALA A 324 4.03 9.04 19.66
C ALA A 324 4.46 9.40 18.23
N VAL A 325 4.01 10.55 17.71
CA VAL A 325 4.28 10.99 16.33
C VAL A 325 5.51 11.88 16.25
N LYS A 326 5.72 12.73 17.25
CA LYS A 326 6.84 13.68 17.29
C LYS A 326 8.22 13.00 17.30
N ALA A 327 8.31 11.78 17.80
CA ALA A 327 9.53 10.98 17.72
C ALA A 327 10.02 10.77 16.26
N TYR A 328 9.14 10.93 15.27
CA TYR A 328 9.41 10.73 13.84
C TYR A 328 9.47 12.05 13.05
N ASP A 329 9.72 13.17 13.71
CA ASP A 329 9.79 14.52 13.10
C ASP A 329 10.75 14.55 11.89
N GLU A 330 11.94 13.97 12.02
CA GLU A 330 12.94 13.97 10.96
C GLU A 330 12.48 13.14 9.73
N ILE A 331 11.76 12.03 9.95
CA ILE A 331 11.19 11.23 8.85
C ILE A 331 10.11 12.05 8.14
N LEU A 332 9.23 12.69 8.87
CA LEU A 332 8.18 13.54 8.32
C LEU A 332 8.75 14.70 7.52
N LYS A 333 9.76 15.41 8.05
CA LYS A 333 10.45 16.51 7.34
C LYS A 333 11.09 16.03 6.04
N SER A 334 11.77 14.90 6.08
CA SER A 334 12.43 14.31 4.92
C SER A 334 11.44 13.86 3.84
N GLU A 335 10.38 13.12 4.22
CA GLU A 335 9.37 12.61 3.30
C GLU A 335 8.57 13.73 2.63
N LEU A 336 8.28 14.77 3.38
CA LEU A 336 7.44 15.87 2.95
C LEU A 336 8.21 17.05 2.39
N ASN A 337 9.54 17.07 2.54
CA ASN A 337 10.40 18.21 2.21
C ASN A 337 9.88 19.52 2.84
N ILE A 338 9.73 19.49 4.16
CA ILE A 338 9.23 20.59 4.99
C ILE A 338 10.32 21.02 5.98
N LYS A 339 10.43 22.33 6.21
CA LYS A 339 11.48 22.88 7.08
C LYS A 339 11.16 22.73 8.55
N ASP A 340 9.89 22.91 8.92
CA ASP A 340 9.45 22.84 10.31
C ASP A 340 8.10 22.15 10.44
N ILE A 341 7.92 21.39 11.53
CA ILE A 341 6.65 20.71 11.84
C ILE A 341 6.23 21.10 13.26
N GLU A 342 5.05 21.68 13.35
CA GLU A 342 4.40 21.95 14.62
C GLU A 342 3.44 20.82 14.96
N PHE A 343 3.58 20.26 16.16
CA PHE A 343 2.70 19.21 16.67
C PHE A 343 1.84 19.78 17.80
N CYS A 344 0.54 19.57 17.73
CA CYS A 344 -0.40 19.98 18.77
C CYS A 344 -1.56 19.01 18.91
N THR A 345 -2.23 19.08 20.05
CA THR A 345 -3.49 18.37 20.30
C THR A 345 -4.67 19.13 19.70
N MET A 346 -5.85 18.51 19.66
CA MET A 346 -7.08 19.18 19.24
C MET A 346 -7.44 20.36 20.16
N GLU A 347 -7.14 20.26 21.46
CA GLU A 347 -7.38 21.30 22.45
C GLU A 347 -6.44 22.50 22.23
N ASP A 348 -5.16 22.23 22.01
CA ASP A 348 -4.16 23.26 21.71
C ASP A 348 -4.47 23.99 20.40
N ALA A 349 -4.87 23.25 19.37
CA ALA A 349 -5.26 23.81 18.07
C ALA A 349 -6.42 24.79 18.21
N GLY A 350 -7.45 24.42 18.99
CA GLY A 350 -8.57 25.33 19.31
C GLY A 350 -8.12 26.59 20.07
N SER A 351 -7.16 26.46 20.97
CA SER A 351 -6.59 27.59 21.72
C SER A 351 -5.77 28.54 20.87
N GLN A 352 -5.20 28.03 19.76
CA GLN A 352 -4.43 28.80 18.78
C GLN A 352 -5.29 29.48 17.70
N GLY A 353 -6.63 29.43 17.83
CA GLY A 353 -7.57 30.05 16.89
C GLY A 353 -7.86 29.21 15.63
N LEU A 354 -7.47 27.97 15.62
CA LEU A 354 -7.82 27.01 14.56
C LEU A 354 -9.25 26.50 14.81
N LYS A 355 -10.20 27.07 14.10
CA LYS A 355 -11.59 26.66 14.21
C LYS A 355 -11.87 25.42 13.37
N ILE A 356 -12.14 24.31 14.04
CA ILE A 356 -12.53 23.07 13.36
C ILE A 356 -13.99 23.16 12.99
N VAL A 357 -14.27 23.17 11.69
CA VAL A 357 -15.61 23.11 11.13
C VAL A 357 -15.87 21.72 10.58
N HIS A 358 -16.94 21.11 11.06
CA HIS A 358 -17.38 19.84 10.53
C HIS A 358 -18.19 20.08 9.25
N GLU A 359 -17.78 19.48 8.15
CA GLU A 359 -18.55 19.42 6.91
C GLU A 359 -19.18 18.03 6.80
N LEU A 360 -20.49 18.00 6.67
CA LEU A 360 -21.24 16.76 6.51
C LEU A 360 -21.42 16.45 5.03
N LYS A 361 -20.94 15.29 4.57
CA LYS A 361 -21.29 14.73 3.27
C LYS A 361 -22.25 13.57 3.42
N VAL A 362 -23.42 13.66 2.82
CA VAL A 362 -24.42 12.60 2.81
C VAL A 362 -24.19 11.64 1.65
N ASN A 363 -24.04 10.36 1.95
CA ASN A 363 -24.00 9.29 0.95
C ASN A 363 -25.42 8.93 0.50
N ALA A 364 -25.88 9.59 -0.57
CA ALA A 364 -27.23 9.42 -1.07
C ALA A 364 -27.59 7.97 -1.45
N ARG A 365 -26.60 7.18 -1.88
CA ARG A 365 -26.81 5.78 -2.28
C ARG A 365 -27.04 4.88 -1.08
N ALA A 366 -26.31 5.09 0.00
CA ALA A 366 -26.47 4.32 1.24
C ALA A 366 -27.72 4.76 2.02
N ALA A 367 -27.96 6.08 2.14
CA ALA A 367 -29.10 6.64 2.85
C ALA A 367 -30.45 6.46 2.12
N GLY A 368 -30.42 6.28 0.79
CA GLY A 368 -31.62 6.18 -0.06
C GLY A 368 -32.62 5.12 0.35
N PRO A 369 -32.22 3.86 0.62
CA PRO A 369 -33.14 2.79 1.04
C PRO A 369 -33.90 3.10 2.34
N ARG A 370 -33.26 3.79 3.29
CA ARG A 370 -33.87 4.13 4.60
C ARG A 370 -34.60 5.46 4.56
N LEU A 371 -34.03 6.49 4.01
CA LEU A 371 -34.58 7.85 4.04
C LEU A 371 -35.55 8.15 2.88
N GLY A 372 -35.51 7.38 1.80
CA GLY A 372 -36.37 7.59 0.65
C GLY A 372 -36.28 9.03 0.11
N LYS A 373 -37.42 9.73 0.01
CA LYS A 373 -37.45 11.12 -0.46
C LYS A 373 -36.77 12.13 0.48
N GLN A 374 -36.52 11.77 1.73
CA GLN A 374 -35.89 12.66 2.72
C GLN A 374 -34.36 12.81 2.45
N VAL A 375 -33.73 11.93 1.67
CA VAL A 375 -32.32 12.05 1.28
C VAL A 375 -32.02 13.42 0.69
N GLN A 376 -32.91 13.97 -0.13
CA GLN A 376 -32.71 15.30 -0.73
C GLN A 376 -32.66 16.42 0.32
N PHE A 377 -33.45 16.29 1.37
CA PHE A 377 -33.42 17.25 2.48
C PHE A 377 -32.17 17.08 3.33
N ALA A 378 -31.72 15.85 3.58
CA ALA A 378 -30.46 15.58 4.26
C ALA A 378 -29.26 16.17 3.49
N ILE A 379 -29.21 16.00 2.15
CA ILE A 379 -28.19 16.62 1.30
C ILE A 379 -28.27 18.15 1.34
N LYS A 380 -29.47 18.71 1.36
CA LYS A 380 -29.65 20.16 1.49
C LYS A 380 -29.18 20.66 2.85
N ALA A 381 -29.58 19.99 3.93
CA ALA A 381 -29.19 20.31 5.30
C ALA A 381 -27.67 20.26 5.47
N SER A 382 -26.99 19.25 4.91
CA SER A 382 -25.53 19.15 4.97
C SER A 382 -24.83 20.33 4.29
N LYS A 383 -25.40 20.87 3.21
CA LYS A 383 -24.83 22.03 2.48
C LYS A 383 -25.15 23.37 3.14
N THR A 384 -26.26 23.48 3.86
CA THR A 384 -26.71 24.73 4.48
C THR A 384 -26.30 24.87 5.94
N GLY A 385 -25.62 23.86 6.52
CA GLY A 385 -25.28 23.83 7.94
C GLY A 385 -26.46 23.54 8.88
N ALA A 386 -27.63 23.13 8.35
CA ALA A 386 -28.81 22.76 9.14
C ALA A 386 -28.67 21.33 9.71
N TRP A 387 -27.61 21.10 10.48
CA TRP A 387 -27.31 19.83 11.10
C TRP A 387 -26.37 20.01 12.31
N HIS A 388 -26.34 19.05 13.20
CA HIS A 388 -25.42 19.00 14.34
C HIS A 388 -24.97 17.56 14.62
N VAL A 389 -23.92 17.41 15.42
CA VAL A 389 -23.46 16.11 15.90
C VAL A 389 -24.14 15.85 17.24
N ASP A 390 -24.82 14.74 17.38
CA ASP A 390 -25.42 14.30 18.64
C ASP A 390 -24.33 13.93 19.64
N ALA A 391 -24.29 14.58 20.78
CA ALA A 391 -23.22 14.42 21.77
C ALA A 391 -23.21 13.01 22.43
N ALA A 392 -24.30 12.27 22.39
CA ALA A 392 -24.40 10.95 23.02
C ALA A 392 -23.98 9.82 22.06
N THR A 393 -24.26 9.98 20.76
CA THR A 393 -24.04 8.95 19.75
C THR A 393 -22.87 9.26 18.81
N GLY A 394 -22.42 10.53 18.74
CA GLY A 394 -21.44 11.00 17.77
C GLY A 394 -21.96 11.03 16.32
N ALA A 395 -23.24 10.70 16.09
CA ALA A 395 -23.84 10.66 14.77
C ALA A 395 -24.35 12.05 14.34
N PRO A 396 -24.24 12.43 13.05
CA PRO A 396 -24.85 13.66 12.57
C PRO A 396 -26.36 13.53 12.52
N VAL A 397 -27.03 14.56 13.01
CA VAL A 397 -28.48 14.75 12.96
C VAL A 397 -28.77 15.88 11.99
N VAL A 398 -29.58 15.63 10.97
CA VAL A 398 -29.94 16.59 9.93
C VAL A 398 -31.38 17.10 10.16
N GLU A 399 -31.59 18.39 9.98
CA GLU A 399 -32.89 19.00 10.00
C GLU A 399 -33.64 18.75 8.69
N THR A 400 -34.83 18.14 8.78
CA THR A 400 -35.67 17.93 7.60
C THR A 400 -37.06 18.56 7.86
N PRO A 401 -37.86 18.84 6.83
CA PRO A 401 -39.22 19.33 7.00
C PRO A 401 -40.13 18.42 7.83
N ASN A 402 -39.73 17.16 7.99
CA ASN A 402 -40.50 16.18 8.79
C ASN A 402 -39.89 15.94 10.18
N GLY A 403 -38.98 16.80 10.63
CA GLY A 403 -38.23 16.69 11.88
C GLY A 403 -36.78 16.30 11.71
N GLU A 404 -36.07 16.18 12.82
CA GLU A 404 -34.68 15.77 12.87
C GLU A 404 -34.50 14.29 12.54
N VAL A 405 -33.47 13.98 11.78
CA VAL A 405 -33.13 12.62 11.36
C VAL A 405 -31.66 12.36 11.62
N ALA A 406 -31.38 11.40 12.51
CA ALA A 406 -30.00 10.90 12.70
C ALA A 406 -29.58 10.05 11.51
N LEU A 407 -28.36 10.26 11.02
CA LEU A 407 -27.75 9.45 9.97
C LEU A 407 -27.04 8.25 10.59
N GLU A 408 -27.11 7.11 9.91
CA GLU A 408 -26.48 5.86 10.34
C GLU A 408 -25.10 5.70 9.72
N ALA A 409 -24.26 4.83 10.31
CA ALA A 409 -22.93 4.53 9.80
C ALA A 409 -22.99 4.07 8.32
N GLY A 410 -22.14 4.68 7.49
CA GLY A 410 -22.12 4.47 6.03
C GLY A 410 -23.03 5.40 5.23
N GLU A 411 -24.00 6.08 5.86
CA GLU A 411 -24.89 7.05 5.19
C GLU A 411 -24.27 8.45 5.09
N TYR A 412 -23.16 8.69 5.80
CA TYR A 412 -22.49 9.98 5.83
C TYR A 412 -20.99 9.84 5.95
N GLU A 413 -20.31 10.93 5.65
CA GLU A 413 -18.90 11.19 5.92
C GLU A 413 -18.80 12.55 6.62
N LEU A 414 -18.19 12.59 7.81
CA LEU A 414 -17.85 13.84 8.50
C LEU A 414 -16.42 14.23 8.10
N ILE A 415 -16.29 15.35 7.43
CA ILE A 415 -14.99 15.90 7.04
C ILE A 415 -14.70 17.06 7.98
N ASN A 416 -13.56 17.01 8.65
CA ASN A 416 -13.09 18.13 9.44
C ASN A 416 -12.37 19.10 8.51
N ARG A 417 -12.81 20.34 8.47
CA ARG A 417 -12.12 21.48 7.86
C ARG A 417 -11.61 22.41 8.94
N VAL A 418 -10.45 22.96 8.72
CA VAL A 418 -9.93 24.02 9.56
C VAL A 418 -10.27 25.34 8.89
N GLU A 419 -11.01 26.23 9.61
CA GLU A 419 -11.18 27.61 9.25
C GLU A 419 -10.22 28.43 10.11
N GLU A 420 -9.29 29.13 9.49
CA GLU A 420 -8.47 30.14 10.15
C GLU A 420 -9.27 31.44 10.32
N GLU A 421 -9.23 32.03 11.52
CA GLU A 421 -9.97 33.28 11.79
C GLU A 421 -9.47 34.48 10.97
N ASN A 422 -8.24 34.40 10.42
CA ASN A 422 -7.65 35.43 9.59
C ASN A 422 -7.80 35.13 8.11
N ALA A 423 -8.63 35.85 7.39
CA ALA A 423 -8.87 35.68 5.96
C ALA A 423 -7.60 35.80 5.07
N ALA A 424 -6.53 36.46 5.57
CA ALA A 424 -5.26 36.57 4.86
C ALA A 424 -4.36 35.33 5.01
N GLU A 425 -4.56 34.53 6.06
CA GLU A 425 -3.87 33.26 6.30
C GLU A 425 -4.65 32.07 5.70
N ALA A 426 -5.96 32.20 5.55
CA ALA A 426 -6.83 31.18 4.94
C ALA A 426 -6.54 30.93 3.45
N ASP A 427 -6.01 31.91 2.71
CA ASP A 427 -5.56 31.72 1.31
C ASP A 427 -4.15 31.12 1.21
N ALA A 428 -3.42 31.03 2.33
CA ALA A 428 -2.02 30.62 2.39
C ALA A 428 -1.84 29.16 2.88
N SER A 429 -2.88 28.53 3.42
CA SER A 429 -2.80 27.20 3.97
C SER A 429 -3.91 26.29 3.40
N VAL A 430 -3.63 24.97 3.38
CA VAL A 430 -4.58 23.94 3.00
C VAL A 430 -4.58 22.82 4.05
N SER A 431 -5.73 22.24 4.33
CA SER A 431 -5.86 21.20 5.36
C SER A 431 -6.51 19.92 4.86
N ALA A 432 -6.17 18.80 5.50
CA ALA A 432 -6.80 17.50 5.28
C ALA A 432 -7.03 16.78 6.60
N ALA A 433 -8.20 16.16 6.74
CA ALA A 433 -8.48 15.24 7.83
C ALA A 433 -7.70 13.93 7.65
N LEU A 434 -7.26 13.35 8.76
CA LEU A 434 -6.62 12.04 8.80
C LEU A 434 -7.68 10.95 9.06
N PRO A 435 -7.62 9.80 8.35
CA PRO A 435 -8.58 8.71 8.48
C PRO A 435 -8.79 8.20 9.92
N THR A 436 -7.71 8.10 10.72
CA THR A 436 -7.77 7.63 12.11
C THR A 436 -7.93 8.77 13.14
N GLY A 437 -8.38 9.95 12.70
CA GLY A 437 -8.58 11.12 13.54
C GLY A 437 -7.42 12.12 13.52
N GLY A 438 -7.75 13.39 13.77
CA GLY A 438 -6.82 14.50 13.61
C GLY A 438 -6.80 15.08 12.20
N PHE A 439 -5.87 16.00 11.94
CA PHE A 439 -5.70 16.63 10.63
C PHE A 439 -4.30 17.21 10.45
N VAL A 440 -3.98 17.54 9.22
CA VAL A 440 -2.74 18.23 8.83
C VAL A 440 -3.08 19.53 8.13
N ILE A 441 -2.30 20.57 8.40
CA ILE A 441 -2.40 21.89 7.78
C ILE A 441 -1.06 22.18 7.14
N LEU A 442 -1.06 22.42 5.85
CA LEU A 442 0.14 22.69 5.05
C LEU A 442 0.18 24.17 4.67
N ASP A 443 1.23 24.86 5.09
CA ASP A 443 1.55 26.21 4.60
C ASP A 443 2.04 26.10 3.15
N THR A 444 1.35 26.80 2.25
CA THR A 444 1.65 26.80 0.81
C THR A 444 2.35 28.05 0.33
N VAL A 445 2.66 28.99 1.23
CA VAL A 445 3.37 30.22 0.88
C VAL A 445 4.81 29.92 0.47
N LEU A 446 5.18 30.37 -0.71
CA LEU A 446 6.54 30.27 -1.22
C LEU A 446 7.29 31.57 -0.98
N THR A 447 8.38 31.48 -0.23
CA THR A 447 9.34 32.60 -0.10
C THR A 447 10.39 32.49 -1.19
N ALA A 448 11.07 33.56 -1.50
CA ALA A 448 12.17 33.55 -2.47
C ALA A 448 13.26 32.52 -2.13
N ASP A 449 13.52 32.29 -0.84
CA ASP A 449 14.48 31.30 -0.39
C ASP A 449 14.02 29.86 -0.67
N LEU A 450 12.72 29.57 -0.48
CA LEU A 450 12.13 28.26 -0.77
C LEU A 450 12.05 28.01 -2.28
N GLU A 451 11.77 29.03 -3.07
CA GLU A 451 11.80 28.94 -4.54
C GLU A 451 13.20 28.65 -5.06
N ALA A 452 14.23 29.36 -4.53
CA ALA A 452 15.62 29.13 -4.90
C ALA A 452 16.09 27.71 -4.56
N GLU A 453 15.74 27.19 -3.37
CA GLU A 453 16.05 25.80 -3.01
C GLU A 453 15.27 24.80 -3.90
N GLY A 454 14.00 25.10 -4.20
CA GLY A 454 13.20 24.29 -5.11
C GLY A 454 13.82 24.17 -6.49
N TYR A 455 14.35 25.28 -7.02
CA TYR A 455 15.09 25.30 -8.27
C TYR A 455 16.38 24.46 -8.19
N ALA A 456 17.15 24.57 -7.11
CA ALA A 456 18.35 23.75 -6.91
C ALA A 456 18.02 22.25 -6.90
N ARG A 457 16.89 21.83 -6.30
CA ARG A 457 16.44 20.43 -6.32
C ARG A 457 15.95 19.96 -7.70
N ASP A 458 15.37 20.86 -8.51
CA ASP A 458 15.06 20.57 -9.91
C ASP A 458 16.35 20.41 -10.74
N VAL A 459 17.38 21.20 -10.47
CA VAL A 459 18.73 21.01 -11.05
C VAL A 459 19.32 19.65 -10.67
N ILE A 460 19.30 19.28 -9.39
CA ILE A 460 19.77 17.97 -8.92
C ILE A 460 19.07 16.85 -9.71
N ARG A 461 17.76 16.94 -9.89
CA ARG A 461 16.99 15.98 -10.66
C ARG A 461 17.45 15.90 -12.11
N ALA A 462 17.64 17.03 -12.76
CA ALA A 462 18.12 17.09 -14.14
C ALA A 462 19.52 16.45 -14.28
N VAL A 463 20.39 16.66 -13.28
CA VAL A 463 21.73 16.03 -13.24
C VAL A 463 21.61 14.51 -13.08
N GLN A 464 20.73 14.02 -12.21
CA GLN A 464 20.51 12.56 -12.05
C GLN A 464 19.94 11.92 -13.32
N ASP A 465 19.03 12.61 -14.01
CA ASP A 465 18.51 12.15 -15.29
C ASP A 465 19.62 12.13 -16.38
N ALA A 466 20.51 13.12 -16.40
CA ALA A 466 21.68 13.17 -17.29
C ALA A 466 22.71 12.07 -16.98
N ARG A 467 22.99 11.78 -15.70
CA ARG A 467 23.84 10.66 -15.26
C ARG A 467 23.31 9.33 -15.80
N LYS A 468 22.00 9.11 -15.66
CA LYS A 468 21.33 7.91 -16.17
C LYS A 468 21.41 7.81 -17.71
N ALA A 469 21.22 8.92 -18.40
CA ALA A 469 21.34 8.97 -19.87
C ALA A 469 22.77 8.71 -20.36
N ALA A 470 23.78 9.03 -19.55
CA ALA A 470 25.20 8.77 -19.81
C ALA A 470 25.66 7.37 -19.34
N ASP A 471 24.73 6.50 -18.90
CA ASP A 471 25.01 5.14 -18.40
C ASP A 471 26.05 5.10 -17.26
N LEU A 472 26.02 6.10 -16.39
CA LEU A 472 26.92 6.18 -15.24
C LEU A 472 26.35 5.39 -14.06
N ASP A 473 27.25 4.70 -13.35
CA ASP A 473 26.89 4.01 -12.11
C ASP A 473 26.47 4.99 -11.00
N ILE A 474 25.70 4.48 -10.06
CA ILE A 474 25.20 5.28 -8.91
C ILE A 474 26.38 5.88 -8.12
N ALA A 475 27.48 5.14 -7.99
CA ALA A 475 28.69 5.52 -7.25
C ALA A 475 29.68 6.40 -8.03
N ASP A 476 29.49 6.56 -9.34
CA ASP A 476 30.42 7.31 -10.17
C ASP A 476 30.46 8.79 -9.74
N ARG A 477 31.67 9.32 -9.60
CA ARG A 477 31.89 10.75 -9.43
C ARG A 477 31.90 11.44 -10.78
N ILE A 478 31.39 12.69 -10.81
CA ILE A 478 31.22 13.42 -12.06
C ILE A 478 31.91 14.79 -12.05
N ALA A 479 32.33 15.21 -13.24
CA ALA A 479 32.54 16.60 -13.58
C ALA A 479 31.23 17.15 -14.13
N LEU A 480 30.70 18.21 -13.51
CA LEU A 480 29.41 18.79 -13.79
C LEU A 480 29.56 20.19 -14.39
N VAL A 481 28.91 20.43 -15.53
CA VAL A 481 28.74 21.77 -16.08
C VAL A 481 27.24 22.04 -16.23
N LEU A 482 26.78 23.08 -15.55
CA LEU A 482 25.39 23.54 -15.65
C LEU A 482 25.32 24.79 -16.51
N THR A 483 24.34 24.81 -17.41
CA THR A 483 23.90 26.02 -18.10
C THR A 483 22.57 26.42 -17.52
N VAL A 484 22.42 27.65 -16.99
CA VAL A 484 21.20 28.10 -16.33
C VAL A 484 20.82 29.50 -16.77
N PRO A 485 19.51 29.87 -16.73
CA PRO A 485 19.10 31.24 -16.97
C PRO A 485 19.81 32.22 -16.02
N SER A 486 20.11 33.43 -16.50
CA SER A 486 20.83 34.45 -15.71
C SER A 486 20.13 34.77 -14.37
N ALA A 487 18.80 34.72 -14.34
CA ALA A 487 18.01 34.91 -13.12
C ALA A 487 18.27 33.85 -12.03
N ASN A 488 18.69 32.64 -12.42
CA ASN A 488 18.87 31.51 -11.50
C ASN A 488 20.33 31.20 -11.17
N VAL A 489 21.29 31.96 -11.72
CA VAL A 489 22.73 31.76 -11.44
C VAL A 489 23.02 31.93 -9.94
N ALA A 490 22.46 32.96 -9.33
CA ALA A 490 22.66 33.22 -7.91
C ALA A 490 22.07 32.09 -7.02
N ASP A 491 20.92 31.54 -7.39
CA ASP A 491 20.29 30.44 -6.69
C ASP A 491 21.13 29.16 -6.75
N VAL A 492 21.65 28.82 -7.95
CA VAL A 492 22.52 27.64 -8.13
C VAL A 492 23.82 27.80 -7.36
N GLU A 493 24.44 28.99 -7.38
CA GLU A 493 25.67 29.25 -6.62
C GLU A 493 25.45 29.20 -5.11
N ARG A 494 24.30 29.66 -4.62
CA ARG A 494 23.91 29.60 -3.21
C ARG A 494 23.79 28.16 -2.72
N PHE A 495 23.25 27.24 -3.57
CA PHE A 495 23.06 25.83 -3.25
C PHE A 495 24.11 24.92 -3.90
N ARG A 496 25.27 25.47 -4.28
CA ARG A 496 26.37 24.76 -4.94
C ARG A 496 26.77 23.48 -4.19
N ASP A 497 26.96 23.58 -2.87
CA ASP A 497 27.41 22.46 -2.04
C ASP A 497 26.35 21.35 -1.97
N LEU A 498 25.07 21.73 -1.87
CA LEU A 498 23.96 20.77 -1.90
C LEU A 498 23.92 20.04 -3.25
N ILE A 499 23.99 20.76 -4.36
CA ILE A 499 23.97 20.17 -5.71
C ILE A 499 25.17 19.25 -5.89
N ALA A 500 26.38 19.69 -5.52
CA ALA A 500 27.58 18.88 -5.66
C ALA A 500 27.52 17.59 -4.82
N HIS A 501 27.06 17.68 -3.58
CA HIS A 501 26.91 16.54 -2.69
C HIS A 501 25.89 15.52 -3.21
N GLU A 502 24.69 15.95 -3.57
CA GLU A 502 23.60 15.10 -4.03
C GLU A 502 23.84 14.48 -5.42
N THR A 503 24.76 15.05 -6.19
CA THR A 503 25.08 14.57 -7.54
C THR A 503 26.45 13.89 -7.64
N LEU A 504 27.21 13.81 -6.54
CA LEU A 504 28.59 13.32 -6.47
C LEU A 504 29.53 14.06 -7.43
N ALA A 505 29.31 15.37 -7.60
CA ALA A 505 30.15 16.19 -8.45
C ALA A 505 31.47 16.55 -7.73
N THR A 506 32.60 16.22 -8.35
CA THR A 506 33.95 16.57 -7.87
C THR A 506 34.46 17.88 -8.47
N SER A 507 33.92 18.26 -9.61
CA SER A 507 34.08 19.59 -10.20
C SER A 507 32.74 20.12 -10.68
N PHE A 508 32.53 21.43 -10.51
CA PHE A 508 31.24 22.04 -10.77
C PHE A 508 31.42 23.45 -11.37
N ALA A 509 30.99 23.63 -12.60
CA ALA A 509 30.97 24.90 -13.28
C ALA A 509 29.57 25.33 -13.67
N VAL A 510 29.26 26.63 -13.54
CA VAL A 510 28.00 27.25 -13.95
C VAL A 510 28.25 28.22 -15.11
N LYS A 511 27.41 28.12 -16.14
CA LYS A 511 27.37 29.00 -17.31
C LYS A 511 26.01 29.63 -17.45
N GLU A 512 25.95 30.87 -17.94
CA GLU A 512 24.66 31.49 -18.30
C GLU A 512 24.17 30.98 -19.67
N GLY A 513 22.84 30.77 -19.78
CA GLY A 513 22.18 30.36 -21.02
C GLY A 513 20.69 30.68 -20.99
N ALA A 514 19.96 30.27 -22.02
CA ALA A 514 18.54 30.55 -22.13
C ALA A 514 17.67 29.56 -21.30
N GLU A 515 18.13 28.32 -21.15
CA GLU A 515 17.41 27.23 -20.48
C GLU A 515 18.38 26.41 -19.64
N LEU A 516 17.81 25.58 -18.75
CA LEU A 516 18.60 24.61 -17.97
C LEU A 516 19.20 23.53 -18.88
N GLY A 517 20.52 23.50 -18.93
CA GLY A 517 21.31 22.49 -19.61
C GLY A 517 22.23 21.79 -18.61
N VAL A 518 22.45 20.49 -18.79
CA VAL A 518 23.27 19.65 -17.92
C VAL A 518 24.24 18.84 -18.76
N GLU A 519 25.55 19.02 -18.50
CA GLU A 519 26.61 18.20 -19.07
C GLU A 519 27.30 17.46 -17.94
N VAL A 520 27.38 16.12 -18.05
CA VAL A 520 28.06 15.25 -17.08
C VAL A 520 29.13 14.42 -17.77
N ALA A 521 30.28 14.29 -17.13
CA ALA A 521 31.31 13.38 -17.52
C ALA A 521 31.82 12.62 -16.29
N LYS A 522 32.23 11.36 -16.44
CA LYS A 522 32.87 10.61 -15.36
C LYS A 522 34.15 11.30 -14.98
N ALA A 523 34.35 11.56 -13.66
CA ALA A 523 35.54 12.26 -13.14
C ALA A 523 36.72 11.34 -12.93
#